data_cca3b44599c413c695fc7ed5417cfce7
#
_entry.id   cca3b44599c413c695fc7ed5417cfce7
#
_cell.length_a   1.000
_cell.length_b   1.000
_cell.length_c   1.000
_cell.angle_alpha   90.00
_cell.angle_beta   90.00
_cell.angle_gamma   90.00
#
_symmetry.space_group_name_H-M   'P 1'
#
loop_
_entity.id
_entity.type
_entity.pdbx_description
1 polymer ?
#
loop_
_entity_poly.entity_id
_entity_poly.type
_entity_poly.pdbx_seq_one_letter_code
_entity_poly.pdbx_strand_id
1 'polypeptide(L)'
;YYSYFVDTVWRDVVDALVERYGYSELAAEQKLLTGGYKIYATINPEVQAIVDKVYENLDNVPKTVSVQQLQSAIVVTDNKTGDIVAMAGGVGDKGGSLTLNRATQSKQPAGSSFKPVAVYAPALDAGIITPATVYEDSPLNEDRNWPQNDARTYSGLCNVLRGLTRSLNTISVKVLNDLGVENSYQFLTQKLGFTTLVDELQIGDHSYTDIALAPLGLGQLTRGVTVREMTQAYGTFPNGGTFREAR
;
A
#
# COMPACT_ATOMS: atom_id res chain seq x y z
N TYR A 1 17.77 -18.72 10.74
CA TYR A 1 16.37 -18.29 10.64
C TYR A 1 15.96 -18.20 9.17
N TYR A 2 14.66 -18.39 8.90
CA TYR A 2 14.15 -18.16 7.56
C TYR A 2 14.12 -16.66 7.23
N SER A 3 14.31 -16.31 5.95
CA SER A 3 14.17 -14.92 5.48
C SER A 3 12.71 -14.43 5.60
N TYR A 4 12.49 -13.13 5.52
CA TYR A 4 11.12 -12.57 5.46
C TYR A 4 10.34 -13.09 4.26
N PHE A 5 11.02 -13.35 3.14
CA PHE A 5 10.41 -13.95 1.97
C PHE A 5 9.89 -15.36 2.27
N VAL A 6 10.71 -16.22 2.87
CA VAL A 6 10.32 -17.59 3.23
C VAL A 6 9.19 -17.61 4.27
N ASP A 7 9.22 -16.70 5.25
CA ASP A 7 8.11 -16.55 6.20
C ASP A 7 6.80 -16.13 5.51
N THR A 8 6.89 -15.29 4.47
CA THR A 8 5.71 -14.91 3.67
C THR A 8 5.17 -16.09 2.89
N VAL A 9 6.04 -16.85 2.21
CA VAL A 9 5.64 -18.09 1.52
C VAL A 9 4.97 -19.07 2.47
N TRP A 10 5.52 -19.24 3.68
CA TRP A 10 4.89 -20.08 4.70
C TRP A 10 3.45 -19.66 5.00
N ARG A 11 3.24 -18.37 5.28
CA ARG A 11 1.91 -17.81 5.59
C ARG A 11 0.95 -17.93 4.41
N ASP A 12 1.38 -17.51 3.23
CA ASP A 12 0.55 -17.58 2.02
C ASP A 12 0.12 -19.02 1.70
N VAL A 13 0.98 -20.04 1.96
CA VAL A 13 0.62 -21.45 1.78
C VAL A 13 -0.34 -21.93 2.87
N VAL A 14 -0.13 -21.53 4.13
CA VAL A 14 -1.06 -21.84 5.23
C VAL A 14 -2.44 -21.26 4.94
N ASP A 15 -2.51 -20.00 4.56
CA ASP A 15 -3.77 -19.32 4.21
C ASP A 15 -4.47 -20.01 3.03
N ALA A 16 -3.72 -20.38 1.99
CA ALA A 16 -4.26 -21.14 0.85
C ALA A 16 -4.80 -22.53 1.24
N LEU A 17 -4.17 -23.22 2.19
CA LEU A 17 -4.66 -24.49 2.70
C LEU A 17 -5.93 -24.32 3.55
N VAL A 18 -6.00 -23.26 4.36
CA VAL A 18 -7.21 -22.90 5.12
C VAL A 18 -8.37 -22.61 4.16
N GLU A 19 -8.15 -21.73 3.18
CA GLU A 19 -9.18 -21.33 2.22
C GLU A 19 -9.67 -22.51 1.36
N ARG A 20 -8.73 -23.30 0.84
CA ARG A 20 -9.06 -24.37 -0.12
C ARG A 20 -9.69 -25.60 0.53
N TYR A 21 -9.27 -25.97 1.75
CA TYR A 21 -9.66 -27.22 2.39
C TYR A 21 -10.47 -27.03 3.68
N GLY A 22 -10.68 -25.79 4.13
CA GLY A 22 -11.40 -25.51 5.36
C GLY A 22 -10.67 -25.96 6.62
N TYR A 23 -9.34 -26.10 6.58
CA TYR A 23 -8.55 -26.45 7.75
C TYR A 23 -8.52 -25.30 8.77
N SER A 24 -8.36 -25.63 10.04
CA SER A 24 -7.89 -24.62 10.99
C SER A 24 -6.43 -24.25 10.67
N GLU A 25 -5.99 -23.05 11.06
CA GLU A 25 -4.61 -22.59 10.87
C GLU A 25 -3.60 -23.62 11.36
N LEU A 26 -3.78 -24.12 12.59
CA LEU A 26 -2.93 -25.17 13.17
C LEU A 26 -2.90 -26.46 12.34
N ALA A 27 -4.05 -26.90 11.82
CA ALA A 27 -4.12 -28.08 10.96
C ALA A 27 -3.42 -27.86 9.62
N ALA A 28 -3.55 -26.66 9.05
CA ALA A 28 -2.86 -26.25 7.82
C ALA A 28 -1.34 -26.23 8.01
N GLU A 29 -0.85 -25.67 9.11
CA GLU A 29 0.58 -25.70 9.47
C GLU A 29 1.12 -27.14 9.62
N GLN A 30 0.40 -27.99 10.34
CA GLN A 30 0.77 -29.40 10.47
C GLN A 30 0.80 -30.12 9.12
N LYS A 31 -0.18 -29.86 8.26
CA LYS A 31 -0.23 -30.42 6.91
C LYS A 31 0.93 -29.91 6.05
N LEU A 32 1.27 -28.64 6.15
CA LEU A 32 2.41 -28.05 5.45
C LEU A 32 3.72 -28.76 5.84
N LEU A 33 3.92 -29.05 7.13
CA LEU A 33 5.12 -29.72 7.64
C LEU A 33 5.20 -31.21 7.29
N THR A 34 4.06 -31.92 7.25
CA THR A 34 4.04 -33.38 7.16
C THR A 34 3.47 -33.91 5.83
N GLY A 35 2.86 -33.04 5.03
CA GLY A 35 2.14 -33.42 3.82
C GLY A 35 3.01 -33.67 2.58
N GLY A 36 4.32 -33.50 2.67
CA GLY A 36 5.25 -33.72 1.56
C GLY A 36 5.09 -32.73 0.40
N TYR A 37 4.60 -31.53 0.68
CA TYR A 37 4.42 -30.48 -0.32
C TYR A 37 5.74 -30.05 -0.93
N LYS A 38 5.72 -29.77 -2.25
CA LYS A 38 6.78 -29.06 -2.96
C LYS A 38 6.27 -27.66 -3.26
N ILE A 39 6.93 -26.65 -2.73
CA ILE A 39 6.57 -25.24 -2.89
C ILE A 39 7.50 -24.63 -3.92
N TYR A 40 6.93 -24.07 -4.98
CA TYR A 40 7.64 -23.33 -6.00
C TYR A 40 7.44 -21.85 -5.73
N ALA A 41 8.50 -21.17 -5.33
CA ALA A 41 8.48 -19.75 -4.99
C ALA A 41 9.03 -18.89 -6.12
N THR A 42 8.64 -17.62 -6.11
CA THR A 42 8.97 -16.63 -7.15
C THR A 42 10.24 -15.84 -6.87
N ILE A 43 10.93 -16.15 -5.77
CA ILE A 43 12.15 -15.45 -5.34
C ILE A 43 13.21 -15.41 -6.44
N ASN A 44 13.78 -14.22 -6.68
CA ASN A 44 15.01 -14.06 -7.43
C ASN A 44 16.17 -13.91 -6.42
N PRO A 45 17.08 -14.91 -6.31
CA PRO A 45 18.12 -14.90 -5.32
C PRO A 45 19.10 -13.72 -5.44
N GLU A 46 19.32 -13.24 -6.67
CA GLU A 46 20.22 -12.09 -6.91
C GLU A 46 19.61 -10.80 -6.39
N VAL A 47 18.31 -10.58 -6.69
CA VAL A 47 17.56 -9.40 -6.21
C VAL A 47 17.40 -9.46 -4.68
N GLN A 48 17.10 -10.64 -4.14
CA GLN A 48 16.99 -10.83 -2.68
C GLN A 48 18.31 -10.52 -1.97
N ALA A 49 19.43 -11.00 -2.51
CA ALA A 49 20.74 -10.72 -1.92
C ALA A 49 21.08 -9.20 -1.90
N ILE A 50 20.64 -8.45 -2.90
CA ILE A 50 20.77 -6.99 -2.91
C ILE A 50 19.91 -6.35 -1.81
N VAL A 51 18.65 -6.79 -1.70
CA VAL A 51 17.73 -6.31 -0.66
C VAL A 51 18.28 -6.61 0.74
N ASP A 52 18.72 -7.84 0.98
CA ASP A 52 19.31 -8.26 2.27
C ASP A 52 20.52 -7.38 2.63
N LYS A 53 21.47 -7.21 1.71
CA LYS A 53 22.66 -6.36 1.91
C LYS A 53 22.30 -4.91 2.28
N VAL A 54 21.24 -4.35 1.68
CA VAL A 54 20.82 -2.97 1.96
C VAL A 54 20.13 -2.88 3.31
N TYR A 55 19.26 -3.85 3.64
CA TYR A 55 18.42 -3.82 4.84
C TYR A 55 19.16 -4.29 6.11
N GLU A 56 20.14 -5.16 6.01
CA GLU A 56 20.99 -5.57 7.12
C GLU A 56 21.95 -4.47 7.57
N ASN A 57 22.34 -3.57 6.66
CA ASN A 57 23.28 -2.50 6.97
C ASN A 57 22.57 -1.30 7.61
N LEU A 58 22.72 -1.15 8.92
CA LEU A 58 22.15 -0.05 9.71
C LEU A 58 22.71 1.33 9.34
N ASP A 59 23.82 1.44 8.63
CA ASP A 59 24.35 2.71 8.13
C ASP A 59 23.44 3.32 7.04
N ASN A 60 22.62 2.49 6.40
CA ASN A 60 21.62 2.96 5.43
C ASN A 60 20.38 3.55 6.11
N VAL A 61 20.22 3.41 7.43
CA VAL A 61 19.06 3.88 8.17
C VAL A 61 19.30 5.31 8.67
N PRO A 62 18.39 6.25 8.39
CA PRO A 62 18.53 7.61 8.91
C PRO A 62 18.63 7.63 10.44
N LYS A 63 19.58 8.39 10.97
CA LYS A 63 19.73 8.57 12.41
C LYS A 63 18.59 9.43 12.93
N THR A 64 17.97 8.99 14.02
CA THR A 64 16.91 9.72 14.73
C THR A 64 17.35 10.02 16.16
N VAL A 65 16.63 10.93 16.81
CA VAL A 65 16.82 11.21 18.25
C VAL A 65 16.14 10.16 19.13
N SER A 66 15.32 9.28 18.55
CA SER A 66 14.65 8.19 19.27
C SER A 66 15.64 7.09 19.62
N VAL A 67 15.47 6.51 20.82
CA VAL A 67 16.19 5.29 21.23
C VAL A 67 15.69 4.05 20.47
N GLN A 68 14.51 4.13 19.84
CA GLN A 68 13.99 3.04 19.02
C GLN A 68 14.61 3.08 17.63
N GLN A 69 15.04 1.91 17.17
CA GLN A 69 15.53 1.74 15.81
C GLN A 69 14.42 2.05 14.80
N LEU A 70 14.66 3.01 13.91
CA LEU A 70 13.77 3.28 12.79
C LEU A 70 13.62 2.01 11.94
N GLN A 71 12.39 1.67 11.59
CA GLN A 71 12.08 0.48 10.81
C GLN A 71 11.56 0.84 9.42
N SER A 72 11.80 -0.06 8.49
CA SER A 72 11.35 0.02 7.10
C SER A 72 11.04 -1.37 6.58
N ALA A 73 10.32 -1.44 5.48
CA ALA A 73 10.07 -2.68 4.75
C ALA A 73 10.04 -2.40 3.24
N ILE A 74 10.32 -3.44 2.45
CA ILE A 74 10.29 -3.37 0.99
C ILE A 74 9.69 -4.65 0.41
N VAL A 75 8.94 -4.48 -0.67
CA VAL A 75 8.48 -5.55 -1.57
C VAL A 75 8.93 -5.18 -2.97
N VAL A 76 9.54 -6.12 -3.67
CA VAL A 76 9.95 -5.98 -5.07
C VAL A 76 9.17 -6.99 -5.90
N THR A 77 8.43 -6.50 -6.91
CA THR A 77 7.64 -7.35 -7.80
C THR A 77 8.12 -7.27 -9.24
N ASP A 78 7.95 -8.36 -9.99
CA ASP A 78 7.99 -8.31 -11.45
C ASP A 78 6.67 -7.71 -11.95
N ASN A 79 6.75 -6.54 -12.59
CA ASN A 79 5.55 -5.84 -13.08
C ASN A 79 4.76 -6.60 -14.15
N LYS A 80 5.37 -7.56 -14.85
CA LYS A 80 4.69 -8.35 -15.89
C LYS A 80 3.82 -9.46 -15.29
N THR A 81 4.28 -10.07 -14.20
CA THR A 81 3.64 -11.25 -13.60
C THR A 81 2.95 -10.97 -12.28
N GLY A 82 3.37 -9.94 -11.53
CA GLY A 82 2.98 -9.69 -10.14
C GLY A 82 3.80 -10.50 -9.13
N ASP A 83 4.72 -11.35 -9.59
CA ASP A 83 5.50 -12.21 -8.71
C ASP A 83 6.39 -11.37 -7.78
N ILE A 84 6.33 -11.66 -6.49
CA ILE A 84 7.24 -11.06 -5.51
C ILE A 84 8.60 -11.74 -5.68
N VAL A 85 9.59 -10.97 -6.12
CA VAL A 85 10.94 -11.48 -6.41
C VAL A 85 11.93 -11.25 -5.25
N ALA A 86 11.65 -10.29 -4.38
CA ALA A 86 12.42 -10.03 -3.16
C ALA A 86 11.59 -9.29 -2.11
N MET A 87 11.96 -9.43 -0.85
CA MET A 87 11.28 -8.78 0.27
C MET A 87 12.19 -8.62 1.48
N ALA A 88 12.03 -7.50 2.20
CA ALA A 88 12.50 -7.36 3.58
C ALA A 88 11.39 -6.75 4.45
N GLY A 89 11.16 -7.32 5.62
CA GLY A 89 10.11 -6.89 6.55
C GLY A 89 10.62 -6.09 7.77
N GLY A 90 11.89 -5.74 7.78
CA GLY A 90 12.52 -4.95 8.82
C GLY A 90 13.98 -4.68 8.53
N VAL A 91 14.59 -3.71 9.23
CA VAL A 91 16.01 -3.34 9.12
C VAL A 91 16.83 -4.02 10.20
N GLY A 92 18.09 -4.33 9.87
CA GLY A 92 19.02 -5.04 10.72
C GLY A 92 18.79 -6.55 10.74
N ASP A 93 19.47 -7.22 11.66
CA ASP A 93 19.38 -8.67 11.79
C ASP A 93 17.97 -9.13 12.16
N LYS A 94 17.48 -10.14 11.44
CA LYS A 94 16.23 -10.80 11.76
C LYS A 94 16.42 -11.76 12.93
N GLY A 95 15.84 -11.45 14.07
CA GLY A 95 16.05 -12.17 15.33
C GLY A 95 15.38 -13.56 15.43
N GLY A 96 14.65 -14.03 14.42
CA GLY A 96 13.95 -15.33 14.43
C GLY A 96 13.13 -15.61 13.19
N SER A 97 12.63 -16.84 13.05
CA SER A 97 11.64 -17.19 12.03
C SER A 97 10.24 -16.73 12.45
N LEU A 98 9.38 -16.42 11.48
CA LEU A 98 7.99 -15.98 11.68
C LEU A 98 7.83 -14.74 12.58
N THR A 99 8.88 -13.91 12.66
CA THR A 99 8.81 -12.60 13.34
C THR A 99 7.97 -11.61 12.53
N LEU A 100 7.63 -10.46 13.13
CA LEU A 100 6.83 -9.43 12.48
C LEU A 100 7.43 -9.03 11.13
N ASN A 101 6.69 -9.31 10.06
CA ASN A 101 7.00 -8.86 8.72
C ASN A 101 6.23 -7.57 8.39
N ARG A 102 6.90 -6.42 8.44
CA ARG A 102 6.26 -5.13 8.19
C ARG A 102 5.83 -4.93 6.75
N ALA A 103 6.36 -5.72 5.83
CA ALA A 103 5.96 -5.65 4.42
C ALA A 103 4.52 -6.16 4.18
N THR A 104 4.07 -7.13 4.99
CA THR A 104 2.78 -7.80 4.81
C THR A 104 1.83 -7.66 6.01
N GLN A 105 2.35 -7.39 7.21
CA GLN A 105 1.57 -7.41 8.44
C GLN A 105 1.40 -6.02 9.08
N SER A 106 2.29 -5.06 8.80
CA SER A 106 2.20 -3.70 9.34
C SER A 106 1.35 -2.84 8.41
N LYS A 107 0.29 -2.28 8.96
CA LYS A 107 -0.59 -1.34 8.27
C LYS A 107 -0.22 0.08 8.70
N GLN A 108 0.04 0.96 7.74
CA GLN A 108 0.39 2.35 8.00
C GLN A 108 -0.37 3.27 7.05
N PRO A 109 -0.77 4.47 7.48
CA PRO A 109 -1.31 5.47 6.58
C PRO A 109 -0.30 5.79 5.47
N ALA A 110 -0.73 5.66 4.22
CA ALA A 110 0.16 5.85 3.07
C ALA A 110 0.49 7.33 2.79
N GLY A 111 -0.27 8.25 3.36
CA GLY A 111 -0.11 9.68 3.08
C GLY A 111 -0.26 9.99 1.60
N SER A 112 0.44 10.99 1.11
CA SER A 112 0.33 11.44 -0.29
C SER A 112 0.75 10.40 -1.34
N SER A 113 1.44 9.33 -0.95
CA SER A 113 1.71 8.22 -1.87
C SER A 113 0.44 7.44 -2.26
N PHE A 114 -0.67 7.65 -1.56
CA PHE A 114 -1.95 7.04 -1.88
C PHE A 114 -2.68 7.75 -3.04
N LYS A 115 -2.44 9.05 -3.25
CA LYS A 115 -3.13 9.87 -4.25
C LYS A 115 -3.11 9.29 -5.67
N PRO A 116 -1.98 8.79 -6.20
CA PRO A 116 -1.96 8.20 -7.55
C PRO A 116 -2.94 7.06 -7.73
N VAL A 117 -3.04 6.15 -6.75
CA VAL A 117 -3.87 4.93 -6.84
C VAL A 117 -5.32 5.15 -6.40
N ALA A 118 -5.55 6.05 -5.44
CA ALA A 118 -6.87 6.29 -4.87
C ALA A 118 -7.66 7.40 -5.57
N VAL A 119 -6.98 8.36 -6.18
CA VAL A 119 -7.62 9.55 -6.75
C VAL A 119 -7.41 9.62 -8.25
N TYR A 120 -6.15 9.72 -8.68
CA TYR A 120 -5.86 10.04 -10.08
C TYR A 120 -6.10 8.86 -11.01
N ALA A 121 -5.71 7.64 -10.64
CA ALA A 121 -5.94 6.46 -11.47
C ALA A 121 -7.44 6.20 -11.70
N PRO A 122 -8.31 6.11 -10.67
CA PRO A 122 -9.72 5.89 -10.90
C PRO A 122 -10.41 7.05 -11.63
N ALA A 123 -10.00 8.32 -11.41
CA ALA A 123 -10.59 9.46 -12.08
C ALA A 123 -10.20 9.51 -13.58
N LEU A 124 -8.98 9.08 -13.92
CA LEU A 124 -8.53 8.92 -15.31
C LEU A 124 -9.24 7.74 -15.98
N ASP A 125 -9.36 6.59 -15.29
CA ASP A 125 -10.03 5.39 -15.80
C ASP A 125 -11.53 5.66 -16.07
N ALA A 126 -12.17 6.44 -15.21
CA ALA A 126 -13.56 6.88 -15.38
C ALA A 126 -13.74 8.00 -16.42
N GLY A 127 -12.68 8.55 -16.98
CA GLY A 127 -12.74 9.65 -17.95
C GLY A 127 -13.19 11.00 -17.34
N ILE A 128 -13.18 11.14 -16.01
CA ILE A 128 -13.59 12.37 -15.32
C ILE A 128 -12.53 13.45 -15.51
N ILE A 129 -11.26 13.07 -15.53
CA ILE A 129 -10.14 13.97 -15.73
C ILE A 129 -9.23 13.49 -16.87
N THR A 130 -8.42 14.43 -17.33
CA THR A 130 -7.23 14.22 -18.14
C THR A 130 -6.03 14.90 -17.46
N PRO A 131 -4.80 14.65 -17.86
CA PRO A 131 -3.65 15.39 -17.33
C PRO A 131 -3.77 16.91 -17.54
N ALA A 132 -4.52 17.35 -18.55
CA ALA A 132 -4.74 18.79 -18.88
C ALA A 132 -5.97 19.41 -18.19
N THR A 133 -6.83 18.62 -17.56
CA THR A 133 -8.00 19.13 -16.81
C THR A 133 -7.53 20.10 -15.74
N VAL A 134 -8.20 21.27 -15.65
CA VAL A 134 -7.79 22.37 -14.79
C VAL A 134 -8.70 22.47 -13.58
N TYR A 135 -8.08 22.63 -12.42
CA TYR A 135 -8.73 22.95 -11.14
C TYR A 135 -8.12 24.20 -10.54
N GLU A 136 -8.87 24.88 -9.71
CA GLU A 136 -8.35 25.96 -8.89
C GLU A 136 -7.67 25.39 -7.63
N ASP A 137 -6.39 25.71 -7.44
CA ASP A 137 -5.64 25.41 -6.24
C ASP A 137 -6.07 26.34 -5.11
N SER A 138 -7.16 26.01 -4.47
CA SER A 138 -7.78 26.70 -3.33
C SER A 138 -8.44 25.65 -2.42
N PRO A 139 -8.72 25.94 -1.15
CA PRO A 139 -9.47 25.05 -0.27
C PRO A 139 -10.81 24.62 -0.90
N LEU A 140 -11.23 23.39 -0.65
CA LEU A 140 -12.57 22.93 -1.01
C LEU A 140 -13.63 23.54 -0.06
N ASN A 141 -13.27 23.65 1.22
CA ASN A 141 -14.10 24.31 2.25
C ASN A 141 -13.35 25.57 2.72
N GLU A 142 -13.78 26.73 2.26
CA GLU A 142 -13.14 28.01 2.56
C GLU A 142 -13.29 28.40 4.03
N ASP A 143 -14.43 28.16 4.66
CA ASP A 143 -14.68 28.49 6.06
C ASP A 143 -13.71 27.77 7.02
N ARG A 144 -13.36 26.52 6.67
CA ARG A 144 -12.42 25.69 7.44
C ARG A 144 -11.00 25.74 6.90
N ASN A 145 -10.78 26.45 5.79
CA ASN A 145 -9.50 26.47 5.06
C ASN A 145 -8.98 25.02 4.81
N TRP A 146 -9.84 24.14 4.32
CA TRP A 146 -9.53 22.73 4.14
C TRP A 146 -9.79 22.24 2.71
N PRO A 147 -8.93 21.35 2.15
CA PRO A 147 -7.61 20.97 2.68
C PRO A 147 -6.58 22.10 2.47
N GLN A 148 -5.54 22.08 3.28
CA GLN A 148 -4.37 22.92 3.05
C GLN A 148 -3.29 22.14 2.31
N ASN A 149 -2.60 22.81 1.39
CA ASN A 149 -1.35 22.29 0.84
C ASN A 149 -0.25 22.30 1.91
N ASP A 150 0.73 21.40 1.78
CA ASP A 150 1.85 21.31 2.72
C ASP A 150 2.63 22.64 2.84
N ALA A 151 2.85 23.30 1.71
CA ALA A 151 3.47 24.65 1.66
C ALA A 151 2.59 25.78 2.22
N ARG A 152 1.32 25.52 2.57
CA ARG A 152 0.31 26.50 3.03
C ARG A 152 0.12 27.68 2.06
N THR A 153 0.38 27.46 0.78
CA THR A 153 0.20 28.43 -0.30
C THR A 153 -0.65 27.82 -1.41
N TYR A 154 -1.28 28.68 -2.17
CA TYR A 154 -2.15 28.31 -3.28
C TYR A 154 -1.67 28.99 -4.55
N SER A 155 -1.75 28.32 -5.68
CA SER A 155 -1.21 28.79 -6.98
C SER A 155 -2.30 29.20 -7.99
N GLY A 156 -3.58 29.19 -7.59
CA GLY A 156 -4.69 29.48 -8.47
C GLY A 156 -4.94 28.35 -9.47
N LEU A 157 -5.30 28.67 -10.70
CA LEU A 157 -5.61 27.67 -11.71
C LEU A 157 -4.37 26.82 -12.07
N CYS A 158 -4.52 25.49 -11.93
CA CYS A 158 -3.48 24.54 -12.34
C CYS A 158 -4.08 23.27 -12.92
N ASN A 159 -3.34 22.60 -13.80
CA ASN A 159 -3.79 21.34 -14.35
C ASN A 159 -3.52 20.17 -13.42
N VAL A 160 -4.22 19.05 -13.66
CA VAL A 160 -4.11 17.80 -12.90
C VAL A 160 -2.65 17.30 -12.85
N LEU A 161 -1.91 17.38 -13.95
CA LEU A 161 -0.51 16.98 -13.99
C LEU A 161 0.34 17.76 -12.97
N ARG A 162 0.14 19.07 -12.85
CA ARG A 162 0.80 19.89 -11.82
C ARG A 162 0.32 19.52 -10.42
N GLY A 163 -0.99 19.29 -10.24
CA GLY A 163 -1.56 18.82 -8.97
C GLY A 163 -0.91 17.54 -8.47
N LEU A 164 -0.74 16.57 -9.36
CA LEU A 164 -0.07 15.31 -9.07
C LEU A 164 1.42 15.49 -8.79
N THR A 165 2.16 16.17 -9.67
CA THR A 165 3.63 16.29 -9.55
C THR A 165 4.05 17.14 -8.36
N ARG A 166 3.21 18.08 -7.91
CA ARG A 166 3.42 18.89 -6.71
C ARG A 166 2.71 18.33 -5.48
N SER A 167 2.01 17.21 -5.65
CA SER A 167 1.26 16.57 -4.57
C SER A 167 0.28 17.52 -3.86
N LEU A 168 -0.39 18.41 -4.62
CA LEU A 168 -1.31 19.39 -4.05
C LEU A 168 -2.52 18.72 -3.42
N ASN A 169 -2.75 18.99 -2.16
CA ASN A 169 -3.86 18.40 -1.40
C ASN A 169 -5.20 18.90 -1.90
N THR A 170 -5.29 20.18 -2.24
CA THR A 170 -6.48 20.84 -2.79
C THR A 170 -6.96 20.17 -4.06
N ILE A 171 -6.05 19.93 -5.01
CA ILE A 171 -6.34 19.32 -6.29
C ILE A 171 -6.77 17.85 -6.09
N SER A 172 -6.02 17.10 -5.26
CA SER A 172 -6.37 15.70 -4.96
C SER A 172 -7.78 15.57 -4.41
N VAL A 173 -8.14 16.40 -3.43
CA VAL A 173 -9.47 16.34 -2.80
C VAL A 173 -10.58 16.78 -3.77
N LYS A 174 -10.33 17.79 -4.61
CA LYS A 174 -11.33 18.24 -5.62
C LYS A 174 -11.56 17.17 -6.68
N VAL A 175 -10.50 16.54 -7.18
CA VAL A 175 -10.61 15.41 -8.13
C VAL A 175 -11.38 14.24 -7.49
N LEU A 176 -11.08 13.91 -6.23
CA LEU A 176 -11.79 12.86 -5.52
C LEU A 176 -13.26 13.21 -5.27
N ASN A 177 -13.54 14.46 -4.97
CA ASN A 177 -14.93 14.93 -4.81
C ASN A 177 -15.74 14.75 -6.10
N ASP A 178 -15.16 15.06 -7.25
CA ASP A 178 -15.81 14.88 -8.56
C ASP A 178 -15.94 13.39 -8.93
N LEU A 179 -14.96 12.55 -8.55
CA LEU A 179 -15.01 11.10 -8.74
C LEU A 179 -16.09 10.45 -7.85
N GLY A 180 -16.23 10.94 -6.62
CA GLY A 180 -16.97 10.30 -5.54
C GLY A 180 -16.13 9.32 -4.73
N VAL A 181 -16.24 9.42 -3.40
CA VAL A 181 -15.44 8.60 -2.47
C VAL A 181 -15.74 7.11 -2.58
N GLU A 182 -16.99 6.76 -2.83
CA GLU A 182 -17.45 5.37 -3.02
C GLU A 182 -16.83 4.76 -4.27
N ASN A 183 -16.76 5.51 -5.38
CA ASN A 183 -16.15 5.04 -6.63
C ASN A 183 -14.65 4.78 -6.45
N SER A 184 -13.95 5.66 -5.72
CA SER A 184 -12.55 5.47 -5.35
C SER A 184 -12.37 4.21 -4.49
N TYR A 185 -13.17 4.06 -3.44
CA TYR A 185 -13.12 2.89 -2.55
C TYR A 185 -13.35 1.58 -3.30
N GLN A 186 -14.38 1.53 -4.16
CA GLN A 186 -14.67 0.37 -4.99
C GLN A 186 -13.53 0.07 -5.98
N PHE A 187 -12.94 1.10 -6.59
CA PHE A 187 -11.80 0.91 -7.46
C PHE A 187 -10.62 0.27 -6.72
N LEU A 188 -10.30 0.76 -5.53
CA LEU A 188 -9.21 0.23 -4.71
C LEU A 188 -9.46 -1.21 -4.27
N THR A 189 -10.66 -1.52 -3.80
CA THR A 189 -10.98 -2.85 -3.26
C THR A 189 -11.23 -3.87 -4.37
N GLN A 190 -11.95 -3.51 -5.44
CA GLN A 190 -12.37 -4.46 -6.47
C GLN A 190 -11.38 -4.58 -7.64
N LYS A 191 -10.67 -3.48 -7.98
CA LYS A 191 -9.72 -3.49 -9.11
C LYS A 191 -8.26 -3.60 -8.68
N LEU A 192 -7.89 -3.04 -7.52
CA LEU A 192 -6.52 -3.04 -7.02
C LEU A 192 -6.29 -3.97 -5.81
N GLY A 193 -7.34 -4.68 -5.37
CA GLY A 193 -7.22 -5.75 -4.37
C GLY A 193 -6.81 -5.28 -2.97
N PHE A 194 -7.13 -4.03 -2.57
CA PHE A 194 -6.94 -3.60 -1.19
C PHE A 194 -7.93 -4.30 -0.27
N THR A 195 -7.43 -4.93 0.78
CA THR A 195 -8.22 -5.65 1.79
C THR A 195 -8.18 -4.99 3.16
N THR A 196 -7.29 -4.03 3.35
CA THR A 196 -7.05 -3.38 4.65
C THR A 196 -7.84 -2.10 4.86
N LEU A 197 -8.49 -1.58 3.80
CA LEU A 197 -9.34 -0.40 3.88
C LEU A 197 -10.59 -0.67 4.71
N VAL A 198 -11.02 0.34 5.46
CA VAL A 198 -12.13 0.24 6.40
C VAL A 198 -13.37 0.91 5.79
N ASP A 199 -14.43 0.15 5.59
CA ASP A 199 -15.76 0.68 5.24
C ASP A 199 -16.46 1.24 6.48
N GLU A 200 -16.48 0.50 7.59
CA GLU A 200 -16.97 0.94 8.89
C GLU A 200 -16.22 0.25 10.03
N LEU A 201 -15.80 1.02 11.02
CA LEU A 201 -15.16 0.53 12.24
C LEU A 201 -15.68 1.29 13.46
N GLN A 202 -16.37 0.59 14.34
CA GLN A 202 -16.80 1.13 15.62
C GLN A 202 -15.71 0.95 16.69
N ILE A 203 -15.33 2.04 17.33
CA ILE A 203 -14.43 2.03 18.49
C ILE A 203 -15.08 2.88 19.58
N GLY A 204 -15.66 2.21 20.59
CA GLY A 204 -16.50 2.89 21.57
C GLY A 204 -17.70 3.56 20.90
N ASP A 205 -17.89 4.85 21.18
CA ASP A 205 -18.99 5.65 20.61
C ASP A 205 -18.64 6.33 19.28
N HIS A 206 -17.48 6.04 18.70
CA HIS A 206 -17.01 6.64 17.46
C HIS A 206 -17.03 5.63 16.31
N SER A 207 -17.57 6.05 15.15
CA SER A 207 -17.49 5.33 13.88
C SER A 207 -16.40 5.95 13.00
N TYR A 208 -15.58 5.09 12.41
CA TYR A 208 -14.49 5.44 11.50
C TYR A 208 -14.72 4.78 10.15
N THR A 209 -14.39 5.48 9.08
CA THR A 209 -14.45 4.95 7.71
C THR A 209 -13.33 5.53 6.86
N ASP A 210 -12.86 4.74 5.90
CA ASP A 210 -11.96 5.24 4.86
C ASP A 210 -12.74 5.80 3.65
N ILE A 211 -14.07 5.61 3.57
CA ILE A 211 -14.93 6.15 2.52
C ILE A 211 -15.19 7.63 2.79
N ALA A 212 -14.14 8.44 2.70
CA ALA A 212 -14.19 9.86 2.96
C ALA A 212 -13.05 10.61 2.22
N LEU A 213 -13.20 11.94 2.10
CA LEU A 213 -12.24 12.78 1.35
C LEU A 213 -10.84 12.79 1.97
N ALA A 214 -10.70 12.83 3.29
CA ALA A 214 -9.38 12.87 3.93
C ALA A 214 -8.65 11.51 3.86
N PRO A 215 -9.26 10.36 4.21
CA PRO A 215 -8.62 9.06 4.06
C PRO A 215 -8.17 8.77 2.61
N LEU A 216 -9.07 8.84 1.65
CA LEU A 216 -8.78 8.49 0.26
C LEU A 216 -7.98 9.57 -0.47
N GLY A 217 -8.31 10.85 -0.25
CA GLY A 217 -7.69 11.97 -0.95
C GLY A 217 -6.30 12.35 -0.45
N LEU A 218 -6.00 12.07 0.82
CA LEU A 218 -4.75 12.46 1.49
C LEU A 218 -3.98 11.27 2.08
N GLY A 219 -4.53 10.06 1.99
CA GLY A 219 -3.93 8.85 2.56
C GLY A 219 -3.95 8.81 4.09
N GLN A 220 -4.89 9.51 4.73
CA GLN A 220 -5.09 9.53 6.18
C GLN A 220 -6.00 8.36 6.62
N LEU A 221 -5.59 7.16 6.26
CA LEU A 221 -6.37 5.94 6.42
C LEU A 221 -6.53 5.53 7.88
N THR A 222 -7.69 4.98 8.24
CA THR A 222 -8.07 4.56 9.60
C THR A 222 -7.10 3.54 10.18
N ARG A 223 -6.82 2.46 9.44
CA ARG A 223 -5.85 1.44 9.83
C ARG A 223 -4.57 1.49 9.01
N GLY A 224 -4.63 2.14 7.85
CA GLY A 224 -3.56 2.14 6.87
C GLY A 224 -3.56 0.89 5.98
N VAL A 225 -2.53 0.79 5.14
CA VAL A 225 -2.32 -0.25 4.15
C VAL A 225 -0.95 -0.89 4.33
N THR A 226 -0.75 -2.09 3.76
CA THR A 226 0.54 -2.77 3.77
C THR A 226 1.43 -2.33 2.60
N VAL A 227 2.74 -2.55 2.72
CA VAL A 227 3.69 -2.31 1.62
C VAL A 227 3.38 -3.24 0.43
N ARG A 228 2.96 -4.50 0.69
CA ARG A 228 2.55 -5.46 -0.35
C ARG A 228 1.37 -4.91 -1.17
N GLU A 229 0.31 -4.40 -0.53
CA GLU A 229 -0.85 -3.81 -1.21
C GLU A 229 -0.47 -2.56 -2.02
N MET A 230 0.36 -1.69 -1.47
CA MET A 230 0.85 -0.52 -2.22
C MET A 230 1.68 -0.94 -3.43
N THR A 231 2.57 -1.91 -3.27
CA THR A 231 3.43 -2.40 -4.37
C THR A 231 2.60 -2.99 -5.51
N GLN A 232 1.60 -3.84 -5.21
CA GLN A 232 0.73 -4.41 -6.25
C GLN A 232 -0.10 -3.35 -6.97
N ALA A 233 -0.61 -2.36 -6.26
CA ALA A 233 -1.37 -1.28 -6.85
C ALA A 233 -0.50 -0.44 -7.79
N TYR A 234 0.70 -0.07 -7.36
CA TYR A 234 1.66 0.67 -8.18
C TYR A 234 2.19 -0.11 -9.39
N GLY A 235 2.21 -1.44 -9.33
CA GLY A 235 2.57 -2.32 -10.43
C GLY A 235 1.69 -2.12 -11.68
N THR A 236 0.50 -1.56 -11.55
CA THR A 236 -0.40 -1.28 -12.68
C THR A 236 0.13 -0.17 -13.60
N PHE A 237 0.90 0.78 -13.09
CA PHE A 237 1.40 1.91 -13.90
C PHE A 237 2.43 1.47 -14.96
N PRO A 238 3.50 0.71 -14.62
CA PRO A 238 4.51 0.33 -15.61
C PRO A 238 4.07 -0.79 -16.56
N ASN A 239 2.95 -1.47 -16.30
CA ASN A 239 2.48 -2.59 -17.15
C ASN A 239 1.25 -2.25 -18.01
N GLY A 240 1.00 -0.97 -18.27
CA GLY A 240 -0.09 -0.51 -19.13
C GLY A 240 -1.47 -0.60 -18.50
N GLY A 241 -1.58 -0.50 -17.19
CA GLY A 241 -2.85 -0.49 -16.46
C GLY A 241 -3.40 -1.87 -16.11
N THR A 242 -2.64 -2.94 -16.32
CA THR A 242 -3.07 -4.29 -15.96
C THR A 242 -2.77 -4.58 -14.49
N PHE A 243 -3.81 -4.84 -13.70
CA PHE A 243 -3.61 -5.28 -12.31
C PHE A 243 -3.03 -6.69 -12.25
N ARG A 244 -2.04 -6.88 -11.40
CA ARG A 244 -1.45 -8.16 -11.03
C ARG A 244 -1.32 -8.22 -9.52
N GLU A 245 -1.90 -9.23 -8.92
CA GLU A 245 -1.74 -9.47 -7.49
C GLU A 245 -0.27 -9.78 -7.16
N ALA A 246 0.23 -9.19 -6.07
CA ALA A 246 1.58 -9.46 -5.57
C ALA A 246 1.59 -10.80 -4.82
N ARG A 247 2.21 -11.82 -5.41
CA ARG A 247 2.18 -13.21 -4.95
C ARG A 247 3.56 -13.87 -4.94
#